data_ada2a3f8954b1fb2e5877a89288f1574
#
_entry.id   ada2a3f8954b1fb2e5877a89288f1574
#
_cell.length_a   1.000
_cell.length_b   1.000
_cell.length_c   1.000
_cell.angle_alpha   90.00
_cell.angle_beta   90.00
_cell.angle_gamma   90.00
#
_symmetry.space_group_name_H-M   'P 1'
#
loop_
_entity.id
_entity.type
_entity.pdbx_description
1 polymer ?
#
loop_
_entity_poly.entity_id
_entity_poly.type
_entity_poly.pdbx_seq_one_letter_code
_entity_poly.pdbx_strand_id
1 'polypeptide(L)'
;MNKTFKKNIGFLHLWLGLASGLIVFIVALTGSILVFEEEIDTFINPEFYKVSTIGTKKLPVDVYVTQIKEHYKIEELDRIQTYEDPERSVIVSGTDSDKKDQIFSVDPYTGKVLAAIPEKGRFFSVVLDLHRHLILGEVGKFITGCSCLIFVFMLLSGLVLWWPKKMKNLKQRLTVKWGASFKRVNWDFHSTFGFYTFLILLLISLTGLTWSFKWFESGIYLLADGTAKKPSAKVENPTKTDPNLDKTFFYQKMLSKTDSIYHFKGDTQIRIPSDTINSIMVIKLNLEKSIPNISSMVYFDKYTGEILKIKPYESFSNGDKVRRLIYPVHTGSIYGYPTKILAFLVCLFALTLPVTGLLIWLGRKKK
;
A
#
# COMPACT_ATOMS: atom_id res chain seq x y z
N MET A 1 19.38 -13.81 31.90
CA MET A 1 19.39 -12.40 31.49
C MET A 1 19.60 -11.52 32.74
N ASN A 2 20.53 -10.55 32.68
CA ASN A 2 20.91 -9.68 33.79
C ASN A 2 19.70 -8.82 34.27
N LYS A 3 19.53 -8.66 35.61
CA LYS A 3 18.43 -7.91 36.22
C LYS A 3 18.46 -6.41 35.85
N THR A 4 19.67 -5.83 35.78
CA THR A 4 19.92 -4.44 35.40
C THR A 4 19.52 -4.20 33.93
N PHE A 5 19.92 -5.08 33.02
CA PHE A 5 19.55 -5.01 31.60
C PHE A 5 18.01 -4.98 31.42
N LYS A 6 17.30 -5.92 32.08
CA LYS A 6 15.83 -5.96 32.00
C LYS A 6 15.15 -4.71 32.58
N LYS A 7 15.75 -4.09 33.60
CA LYS A 7 15.28 -2.82 34.18
C LYS A 7 15.43 -1.67 33.19
N ASN A 8 16.60 -1.56 32.52
CA ASN A 8 16.88 -0.50 31.55
C ASN A 8 15.98 -0.64 30.30
N ILE A 9 15.81 -1.86 29.77
CA ILE A 9 14.88 -2.13 28.67
C ILE A 9 13.44 -1.76 29.07
N GLY A 10 13.02 -2.09 30.29
CA GLY A 10 11.68 -1.71 30.79
C GLY A 10 11.49 -0.20 30.92
N PHE A 11 12.53 0.54 31.28
CA PHE A 11 12.50 2.00 31.31
C PHE A 11 12.35 2.59 29.91
N LEU A 12 13.19 2.16 28.95
CA LEU A 12 13.10 2.60 27.56
C LEU A 12 11.75 2.23 26.92
N HIS A 13 11.30 0.99 27.12
CA HIS A 13 9.99 0.53 26.64
C HIS A 13 8.85 1.43 27.12
N LEU A 14 8.85 1.80 28.40
CA LEU A 14 7.82 2.68 28.96
C LEU A 14 7.85 4.06 28.31
N TRP A 15 8.98 4.74 28.32
CA TRP A 15 9.06 6.13 27.89
C TRP A 15 8.90 6.31 26.39
N LEU A 16 9.50 5.42 25.59
CA LEU A 16 9.32 5.41 24.15
C LEU A 16 7.88 5.05 23.77
N GLY A 17 7.27 4.11 24.50
CA GLY A 17 5.86 3.75 24.27
C GLY A 17 4.90 4.89 24.60
N LEU A 18 5.15 5.68 25.66
CA LEU A 18 4.36 6.86 25.95
C LEU A 18 4.57 7.98 24.94
N ALA A 19 5.80 8.19 24.47
CA ALA A 19 6.12 9.22 23.50
C ALA A 19 5.52 8.94 22.10
N SER A 20 5.54 7.69 21.64
CA SER A 20 5.02 7.31 20.32
C SER A 20 3.57 6.79 20.32
N GLY A 21 3.01 6.53 21.50
CA GLY A 21 1.77 5.78 21.65
C GLY A 21 0.59 6.37 20.91
N LEU A 22 0.42 7.71 20.93
CA LEU A 22 -0.67 8.39 20.20
C LEU A 22 -0.51 8.20 18.69
N ILE A 23 0.70 8.34 18.16
CA ILE A 23 0.97 8.17 16.72
C ILE A 23 0.74 6.72 16.30
N VAL A 24 1.23 5.77 17.09
CA VAL A 24 1.00 4.33 16.85
C VAL A 24 -0.50 4.01 16.87
N PHE A 25 -1.26 4.60 17.79
CA PHE A 25 -2.72 4.45 17.85
C PHE A 25 -3.39 4.94 16.55
N ILE A 26 -3.06 6.16 16.11
CA ILE A 26 -3.63 6.74 14.86
C ILE A 26 -3.27 5.87 13.65
N VAL A 27 -1.99 5.47 13.52
CA VAL A 27 -1.52 4.65 12.40
C VAL A 27 -2.16 3.26 12.42
N ALA A 28 -2.33 2.63 13.58
CA ALA A 28 -3.00 1.34 13.68
C ALA A 28 -4.51 1.44 13.37
N LEU A 29 -5.18 2.51 13.81
CA LEU A 29 -6.58 2.76 13.50
C LEU A 29 -6.80 2.94 12.00
N THR A 30 -6.08 3.86 11.41
CA THR A 30 -6.15 4.13 9.97
C THR A 30 -5.73 2.93 9.14
N GLY A 31 -4.69 2.21 9.56
CA GLY A 31 -4.25 0.96 8.93
C GLY A 31 -5.34 -0.12 8.96
N SER A 32 -6.07 -0.28 10.09
CA SER A 32 -7.17 -1.25 10.15
C SER A 32 -8.31 -0.91 9.18
N ILE A 33 -8.62 0.37 8.99
CA ILE A 33 -9.62 0.82 8.01
C ILE A 33 -9.15 0.53 6.58
N LEU A 34 -7.88 0.80 6.26
CA LEU A 34 -7.30 0.63 4.93
C LEU A 34 -7.16 -0.84 4.50
N VAL A 35 -7.15 -1.81 5.43
CA VAL A 35 -7.08 -3.23 5.06
C VAL A 35 -8.21 -3.64 4.11
N PHE A 36 -9.40 -3.09 4.29
CA PHE A 36 -10.59 -3.39 3.49
C PHE A 36 -11.04 -2.20 2.62
N GLU A 37 -10.12 -1.30 2.26
CA GLU A 37 -10.41 -0.12 1.45
C GLU A 37 -11.17 -0.48 0.17
N GLU A 38 -10.66 -1.42 -0.63
CA GLU A 38 -11.25 -1.79 -1.91
C GLU A 38 -12.66 -2.36 -1.76
N GLU A 39 -12.86 -3.25 -0.79
CA GLU A 39 -14.15 -3.87 -0.52
C GLU A 39 -15.18 -2.86 -0.02
N ILE A 40 -14.78 -2.01 0.93
CA ILE A 40 -15.68 -1.00 1.49
C ILE A 40 -16.02 0.06 0.44
N ASP A 41 -15.02 0.57 -0.29
CA ASP A 41 -15.25 1.61 -1.29
C ASP A 41 -16.10 1.08 -2.46
N THR A 42 -15.85 -0.15 -2.91
CA THR A 42 -16.68 -0.80 -3.94
C THR A 42 -18.12 -1.06 -3.47
N PHE A 43 -18.30 -1.40 -2.18
CA PHE A 43 -19.63 -1.62 -1.60
C PHE A 43 -20.42 -0.32 -1.45
N ILE A 44 -19.76 0.77 -1.03
CA ILE A 44 -20.41 2.07 -0.79
C ILE A 44 -20.65 2.81 -2.13
N ASN A 45 -19.74 2.66 -3.09
CA ASN A 45 -19.76 3.36 -4.37
C ASN A 45 -19.81 2.37 -5.56
N PRO A 46 -20.79 1.46 -5.64
CA PRO A 46 -20.81 0.43 -6.69
C PRO A 46 -20.87 1.05 -8.10
N GLU A 47 -21.57 2.18 -8.26
CA GLU A 47 -21.69 2.90 -9.52
C GLU A 47 -20.34 3.41 -10.07
N PHE A 48 -19.38 3.67 -9.16
CA PHE A 48 -18.03 4.06 -9.53
C PHE A 48 -17.20 2.89 -10.06
N TYR A 49 -17.39 1.70 -9.50
CA TYR A 49 -16.52 0.55 -9.77
C TYR A 49 -17.12 -0.47 -10.73
N LYS A 50 -18.43 -0.45 -10.94
CA LYS A 50 -19.13 -1.46 -11.72
C LYS A 50 -19.99 -0.85 -12.83
N VAL A 51 -20.04 -1.54 -13.95
CA VAL A 51 -20.95 -1.23 -15.04
C VAL A 51 -22.33 -1.80 -14.76
N SER A 52 -23.38 -1.12 -15.20
CA SER A 52 -24.77 -1.60 -15.04
C SER A 52 -25.11 -2.78 -15.94
N THR A 53 -24.46 -2.88 -17.09
CA THR A 53 -24.71 -3.94 -18.08
C THR A 53 -23.41 -4.29 -18.80
N ILE A 54 -23.10 -5.58 -18.86
CA ILE A 54 -21.95 -6.08 -19.61
C ILE A 54 -22.32 -6.10 -21.10
N GLY A 55 -21.59 -5.32 -21.90
CA GLY A 55 -21.74 -5.31 -23.36
C GLY A 55 -20.97 -6.45 -24.03
N THR A 56 -21.19 -6.63 -25.32
CA THR A 56 -20.54 -7.70 -26.09
C THR A 56 -19.07 -7.42 -26.41
N LYS A 57 -18.69 -6.14 -26.52
CA LYS A 57 -17.33 -5.70 -26.87
C LYS A 57 -16.99 -4.39 -26.18
N LYS A 58 -15.81 -4.33 -25.55
CA LYS A 58 -15.28 -3.08 -24.99
C LYS A 58 -14.86 -2.14 -26.11
N LEU A 59 -15.14 -0.86 -25.95
CA LEU A 59 -14.67 0.21 -26.85
C LEU A 59 -13.16 0.40 -26.70
N PRO A 60 -12.45 0.87 -27.75
CA PRO A 60 -11.07 1.30 -27.61
C PRO A 60 -10.94 2.39 -26.55
N VAL A 61 -9.89 2.30 -25.72
CA VAL A 61 -9.71 3.25 -24.60
C VAL A 61 -9.57 4.71 -25.05
N ASP A 62 -9.07 4.93 -26.25
CA ASP A 62 -8.92 6.27 -26.83
C ASP A 62 -10.24 7.00 -27.01
N VAL A 63 -11.35 6.27 -27.25
CA VAL A 63 -12.69 6.87 -27.45
C VAL A 63 -13.11 7.66 -26.22
N TYR A 64 -13.12 7.02 -25.04
CA TYR A 64 -13.55 7.70 -23.83
C TYR A 64 -12.45 8.61 -23.24
N VAL A 65 -11.19 8.34 -23.52
CA VAL A 65 -10.10 9.26 -23.17
C VAL A 65 -10.26 10.61 -23.90
N THR A 66 -10.60 10.59 -25.19
CA THR A 66 -10.87 11.81 -25.96
C THR A 66 -12.07 12.57 -25.38
N GLN A 67 -13.18 11.86 -25.12
CA GLN A 67 -14.36 12.47 -24.49
C GLN A 67 -14.06 13.11 -23.13
N ILE A 68 -13.28 12.43 -22.28
CA ILE A 68 -12.88 12.98 -20.99
C ILE A 68 -12.04 14.24 -21.15
N LYS A 69 -11.05 14.23 -22.04
CA LYS A 69 -10.19 15.38 -22.29
C LYS A 69 -10.97 16.60 -22.73
N GLU A 70 -11.89 16.42 -23.68
CA GLU A 70 -12.67 17.51 -24.24
C GLU A 70 -13.71 18.05 -23.26
N HIS A 71 -14.48 17.15 -22.63
CA HIS A 71 -15.59 17.53 -21.77
C HIS A 71 -15.14 18.11 -20.42
N TYR A 72 -14.09 17.51 -19.82
CA TYR A 72 -13.59 17.91 -18.49
C TYR A 72 -12.32 18.76 -18.56
N LYS A 73 -11.88 19.18 -19.75
CA LYS A 73 -10.71 20.02 -19.98
C LYS A 73 -9.43 19.45 -19.32
N ILE A 74 -9.24 18.12 -19.49
CA ILE A 74 -8.06 17.46 -18.94
C ILE A 74 -6.85 17.75 -19.84
N GLU A 75 -5.87 18.45 -19.28
CA GLU A 75 -4.64 18.81 -19.99
C GLU A 75 -3.64 17.67 -19.99
N GLU A 76 -3.45 17.03 -18.84
CA GLU A 76 -2.51 15.94 -18.66
C GLU A 76 -3.21 14.67 -18.19
N LEU A 77 -2.96 13.56 -18.88
CA LEU A 77 -3.38 12.24 -18.42
C LEU A 77 -2.23 11.61 -17.64
N ASP A 78 -2.56 11.00 -16.50
CA ASP A 78 -1.57 10.32 -15.64
C ASP A 78 -1.67 8.81 -15.77
N ARG A 79 -2.92 8.29 -15.83
CA ARG A 79 -3.15 6.86 -15.74
C ARG A 79 -4.45 6.44 -16.44
N ILE A 80 -4.39 5.26 -17.09
CA ILE A 80 -5.55 4.53 -17.56
C ILE A 80 -5.46 3.12 -16.98
N GLN A 81 -6.49 2.68 -16.25
CA GLN A 81 -6.54 1.36 -15.62
C GLN A 81 -7.69 0.56 -16.18
N THR A 82 -7.40 -0.53 -16.85
CA THR A 82 -8.37 -1.50 -17.38
C THR A 82 -8.34 -2.78 -16.54
N TYR A 83 -9.49 -3.46 -16.47
CA TYR A 83 -9.64 -4.66 -15.65
C TYR A 83 -10.04 -5.87 -16.49
N GLU A 84 -9.56 -7.03 -16.09
CA GLU A 84 -9.94 -8.31 -16.67
C GLU A 84 -11.41 -8.63 -16.38
N ASP A 85 -11.87 -8.31 -15.17
CA ASP A 85 -13.26 -8.48 -14.75
C ASP A 85 -14.19 -7.64 -15.66
N PRO A 86 -15.14 -8.29 -16.37
CA PRO A 86 -16.03 -7.60 -17.30
C PRO A 86 -17.03 -6.66 -16.61
N GLU A 87 -17.31 -6.84 -15.32
CA GLU A 87 -18.19 -5.94 -14.57
C GLU A 87 -17.49 -4.64 -14.14
N ARG A 88 -16.17 -4.57 -14.22
CA ARG A 88 -15.41 -3.41 -13.74
C ARG A 88 -15.43 -2.27 -14.76
N SER A 89 -15.66 -1.06 -14.24
CA SER A 89 -15.43 0.18 -14.97
C SER A 89 -13.94 0.41 -15.23
N VAL A 90 -13.60 1.14 -16.28
CA VAL A 90 -12.23 1.64 -16.51
C VAL A 90 -12.01 2.90 -15.69
N ILE A 91 -10.84 3.01 -15.08
CA ILE A 91 -10.46 4.21 -14.32
C ILE A 91 -9.44 5.01 -15.11
N VAL A 92 -9.74 6.28 -15.32
CA VAL A 92 -8.85 7.25 -15.97
C VAL A 92 -8.52 8.36 -14.96
N SER A 93 -7.25 8.71 -14.83
CA SER A 93 -6.82 9.82 -13.98
C SER A 93 -6.08 10.86 -14.81
N GLY A 94 -6.23 12.11 -14.44
CA GLY A 94 -5.55 13.22 -15.10
C GLY A 94 -5.73 14.52 -14.35
N THR A 95 -4.99 15.55 -14.79
CA THR A 95 -4.99 16.88 -14.20
C THR A 95 -5.74 17.83 -15.13
N ASP A 96 -6.70 18.58 -14.60
CA ASP A 96 -7.49 19.56 -15.34
C ASP A 96 -6.71 20.90 -15.52
N SER A 97 -7.33 21.84 -16.27
CA SER A 97 -6.78 23.17 -16.52
C SER A 97 -6.56 24.01 -15.25
N ASP A 98 -7.26 23.69 -14.16
CA ASP A 98 -7.11 24.33 -12.86
C ASP A 98 -6.02 23.68 -11.99
N LYS A 99 -5.26 22.73 -12.56
CA LYS A 99 -4.23 21.92 -11.87
C LYS A 99 -4.78 21.04 -10.74
N LYS A 100 -6.03 20.59 -10.88
CA LYS A 100 -6.66 19.66 -9.94
C LYS A 100 -6.63 18.24 -10.49
N ASP A 101 -6.21 17.30 -9.67
CA ASP A 101 -6.18 15.90 -10.01
C ASP A 101 -7.59 15.30 -9.96
N GLN A 102 -8.04 14.71 -11.06
CA GLN A 102 -9.38 14.15 -11.26
C GLN A 102 -9.30 12.65 -11.56
N ILE A 103 -10.27 11.91 -11.07
CA ILE A 103 -10.45 10.49 -11.39
C ILE A 103 -11.82 10.30 -12.04
N PHE A 104 -11.82 9.61 -13.16
CA PHE A 104 -13.00 9.28 -13.94
C PHE A 104 -13.23 7.78 -13.92
N SER A 105 -14.45 7.38 -13.65
CA SER A 105 -14.92 6.03 -13.87
C SER A 105 -15.72 5.99 -15.18
N VAL A 106 -15.41 5.03 -16.04
CA VAL A 106 -16.01 4.93 -17.37
C VAL A 106 -16.52 3.52 -17.63
N ASP A 107 -17.71 3.44 -18.19
CA ASP A 107 -18.24 2.19 -18.75
C ASP A 107 -17.47 1.83 -20.03
N PRO A 108 -16.70 0.74 -20.06
CA PRO A 108 -15.89 0.39 -21.23
C PRO A 108 -16.70 -0.04 -22.45
N TYR A 109 -17.99 -0.34 -22.30
CA TYR A 109 -18.86 -0.79 -23.38
C TYR A 109 -19.57 0.35 -24.09
N THR A 110 -19.98 1.36 -23.34
CA THR A 110 -20.72 2.52 -23.86
C THR A 110 -19.89 3.78 -24.00
N GLY A 111 -18.73 3.84 -23.31
CA GLY A 111 -17.89 5.03 -23.20
C GLY A 111 -18.45 6.09 -22.24
N LYS A 112 -19.59 5.84 -21.59
CA LYS A 112 -20.22 6.78 -20.67
C LYS A 112 -19.36 6.98 -19.43
N VAL A 113 -19.10 8.23 -19.07
CA VAL A 113 -18.51 8.57 -17.76
C VAL A 113 -19.55 8.33 -16.68
N LEU A 114 -19.28 7.37 -15.80
CA LEU A 114 -20.16 6.98 -14.70
C LEU A 114 -20.03 7.96 -13.54
N ALA A 115 -18.78 8.39 -13.26
CA ALA A 115 -18.49 9.39 -12.25
C ALA A 115 -17.19 10.15 -12.56
N ALA A 116 -17.13 11.40 -12.14
CA ALA A 116 -15.95 12.26 -12.16
C ALA A 116 -15.77 12.84 -10.77
N ILE A 117 -14.65 12.56 -10.13
CA ILE A 117 -14.39 12.91 -8.73
C ILE A 117 -12.98 13.44 -8.55
N PRO A 118 -12.74 14.41 -7.64
CA PRO A 118 -11.38 14.82 -7.31
C PRO A 118 -10.62 13.66 -6.67
N GLU A 119 -9.34 13.52 -6.98
CA GLU A 119 -8.51 12.47 -6.38
C GLU A 119 -8.29 12.72 -4.88
N LYS A 120 -8.08 13.98 -4.50
CA LYS A 120 -7.92 14.40 -3.11
C LYS A 120 -9.28 14.66 -2.45
N GLY A 121 -9.34 14.40 -1.14
CA GLY A 121 -10.55 14.67 -0.34
C GLY A 121 -11.53 13.49 -0.24
N ARG A 122 -11.33 12.40 -0.96
CA ARG A 122 -12.09 11.15 -0.77
C ARG A 122 -11.78 10.57 0.61
N PHE A 123 -12.76 9.87 1.20
CA PHE A 123 -12.61 9.29 2.53
C PHE A 123 -11.32 8.48 2.68
N PHE A 124 -11.07 7.52 1.78
CA PHE A 124 -9.87 6.68 1.87
C PHE A 124 -8.58 7.43 1.53
N SER A 125 -8.61 8.44 0.66
CA SER A 125 -7.43 9.28 0.42
C SER A 125 -7.05 10.10 1.66
N VAL A 126 -8.03 10.60 2.42
CA VAL A 126 -7.81 11.29 3.71
C VAL A 126 -7.31 10.30 4.77
N VAL A 127 -7.89 9.10 4.87
CA VAL A 127 -7.44 8.05 5.81
C VAL A 127 -6.01 7.63 5.48
N LEU A 128 -5.66 7.48 4.20
CA LEU A 128 -4.30 7.13 3.77
C LEU A 128 -3.30 8.26 4.07
N ASP A 129 -3.70 9.51 3.85
CA ASP A 129 -2.86 10.67 4.18
C ASP A 129 -2.63 10.77 5.69
N LEU A 130 -3.67 10.55 6.50
CA LEU A 130 -3.55 10.47 7.95
C LEU A 130 -2.63 9.31 8.39
N HIS A 131 -2.75 8.13 7.74
CA HIS A 131 -1.92 6.96 8.02
C HIS A 131 -0.44 7.21 7.73
N ARG A 132 -0.14 7.85 6.61
CA ARG A 132 1.23 8.03 6.12
C ARG A 132 1.87 9.34 6.55
N HIS A 133 1.07 10.41 6.60
CA HIS A 133 1.56 11.78 6.73
C HIS A 133 0.92 12.57 7.88
N LEU A 134 0.01 11.99 8.66
CA LEU A 134 -0.76 12.69 9.72
C LEU A 134 -1.43 13.99 9.20
N ILE A 135 -1.72 14.07 7.91
CA ILE A 135 -2.20 15.29 7.20
C ILE A 135 -1.21 16.47 7.31
N LEU A 136 0.07 16.21 7.59
CA LEU A 136 1.14 17.19 7.77
C LEU A 136 2.24 17.08 6.68
N GLY A 137 1.94 16.41 5.56
CA GLY A 137 2.88 16.24 4.45
C GLY A 137 4.19 15.56 4.86
N GLU A 138 5.34 16.07 4.39
CA GLU A 138 6.65 15.47 4.66
C GLU A 138 7.06 15.49 6.14
N VAL A 139 6.61 16.49 6.91
CA VAL A 139 6.83 16.54 8.37
C VAL A 139 6.10 15.38 9.05
N GLY A 140 4.83 15.18 8.72
CA GLY A 140 4.05 14.06 9.24
C GLY A 140 4.61 12.71 8.84
N LYS A 141 5.09 12.56 7.60
CA LYS A 141 5.78 11.35 7.14
C LYS A 141 7.05 11.04 7.95
N PHE A 142 7.82 12.06 8.31
CA PHE A 142 8.98 11.87 9.18
C PHE A 142 8.57 11.43 10.58
N ILE A 143 7.52 12.04 11.15
CA ILE A 143 6.98 11.69 12.48
C ILE A 143 6.45 10.25 12.49
N THR A 144 5.67 9.85 11.49
CA THR A 144 5.15 8.47 11.39
C THR A 144 6.28 7.46 11.20
N GLY A 145 7.28 7.79 10.36
CA GLY A 145 8.47 6.95 10.16
C GLY A 145 9.27 6.75 11.44
N CYS A 146 9.59 7.82 12.19
CA CYS A 146 10.26 7.74 13.48
C CYS A 146 9.43 6.94 14.50
N SER A 147 8.11 7.16 14.56
CA SER A 147 7.23 6.41 15.44
C SER A 147 7.18 4.93 15.08
N CYS A 148 7.24 4.60 13.79
CA CYS A 148 7.34 3.21 13.32
C CYS A 148 8.67 2.55 13.75
N LEU A 149 9.80 3.25 13.65
CA LEU A 149 11.09 2.76 14.16
C LEU A 149 11.05 2.51 15.68
N ILE A 150 10.47 3.46 16.43
CA ILE A 150 10.26 3.29 17.86
C ILE A 150 9.36 2.08 18.11
N PHE A 151 8.30 1.88 17.32
CA PHE A 151 7.40 0.74 17.48
C PHE A 151 8.10 -0.60 17.21
N VAL A 152 8.99 -0.69 16.22
CA VAL A 152 9.86 -1.87 16.02
C VAL A 152 10.67 -2.14 17.28
N PHE A 153 11.30 -1.12 17.88
CA PHE A 153 12.00 -1.26 19.15
C PHE A 153 11.06 -1.71 20.27
N MET A 154 9.82 -1.17 20.33
CA MET A 154 8.82 -1.57 21.33
C MET A 154 8.44 -3.04 21.21
N LEU A 155 8.27 -3.56 20.00
CA LEU A 155 7.99 -4.97 19.75
C LEU A 155 9.13 -5.85 20.24
N LEU A 156 10.38 -5.55 19.87
CA LEU A 156 11.56 -6.31 20.27
C LEU A 156 11.78 -6.24 21.79
N SER A 157 11.71 -5.06 22.37
CA SER A 157 11.85 -4.88 23.82
C SER A 157 10.70 -5.52 24.59
N GLY A 158 9.48 -5.48 24.07
CA GLY A 158 8.31 -6.17 24.60
C GLY A 158 8.52 -7.68 24.69
N LEU A 159 9.07 -8.31 23.64
CA LEU A 159 9.42 -9.73 23.64
C LEU A 159 10.46 -10.06 24.73
N VAL A 160 11.51 -9.23 24.87
CA VAL A 160 12.52 -9.37 25.92
C VAL A 160 11.91 -9.27 27.32
N LEU A 161 10.98 -8.34 27.52
CA LEU A 161 10.27 -8.17 28.81
C LEU A 161 9.28 -9.30 29.10
N TRP A 162 8.62 -9.80 28.04
CA TRP A 162 7.68 -10.91 28.12
C TRP A 162 8.37 -12.22 28.46
N TRP A 163 9.62 -12.47 28.01
CA TRP A 163 10.31 -13.74 28.19
C TRP A 163 10.37 -14.16 29.67
N PRO A 164 9.87 -15.37 30.03
CA PRO A 164 9.81 -15.81 31.42
C PRO A 164 11.21 -16.11 31.98
N LYS A 165 11.42 -15.82 33.26
CA LYS A 165 12.67 -16.19 33.96
C LYS A 165 12.84 -17.70 34.12
N LYS A 166 11.74 -18.43 34.30
CA LYS A 166 11.69 -19.90 34.44
C LYS A 166 10.65 -20.44 33.47
N MET A 167 11.01 -21.46 32.70
CA MET A 167 10.13 -22.03 31.66
C MET A 167 8.81 -22.59 32.23
N LYS A 168 8.80 -23.04 33.50
CA LYS A 168 7.55 -23.45 34.18
C LYS A 168 6.46 -22.36 34.23
N ASN A 169 6.84 -21.09 34.08
CA ASN A 169 5.89 -19.95 34.05
C ASN A 169 5.40 -19.60 32.63
N LEU A 170 5.82 -20.35 31.61
CA LEU A 170 5.48 -20.04 30.21
C LEU A 170 3.96 -20.07 29.98
N LYS A 171 3.30 -21.14 30.47
CA LYS A 171 1.83 -21.27 30.34
C LYS A 171 1.08 -20.05 30.90
N GLN A 172 1.52 -19.51 32.03
CA GLN A 172 0.91 -18.33 32.65
C GLN A 172 1.14 -17.06 31.81
N ARG A 173 2.21 -16.99 31.02
CA ARG A 173 2.51 -15.86 30.12
C ARG A 173 1.73 -15.90 28.81
N LEU A 174 1.23 -17.08 28.43
CA LEU A 174 0.45 -17.31 27.22
C LEU A 174 -1.06 -17.18 27.45
N THR A 175 -1.51 -16.93 28.69
CA THR A 175 -2.94 -16.87 29.03
C THR A 175 -3.30 -15.61 29.78
N VAL A 176 -4.55 -15.15 29.59
CA VAL A 176 -5.15 -14.04 30.34
C VAL A 176 -5.96 -14.61 31.48
N LYS A 177 -5.71 -14.12 32.70
CA LYS A 177 -6.48 -14.53 33.90
C LYS A 177 -7.73 -13.68 34.05
N TRP A 178 -8.80 -14.02 33.33
CA TRP A 178 -10.03 -13.22 33.23
C TRP A 178 -10.75 -12.95 34.58
N GLY A 179 -10.69 -13.88 35.52
CA GLY A 179 -11.29 -13.73 36.86
C GLY A 179 -10.43 -12.91 37.86
N ALA A 180 -9.36 -12.28 37.42
CA ALA A 180 -8.49 -11.46 38.27
C ALA A 180 -8.93 -9.99 38.33
N SER A 181 -8.24 -9.18 39.17
CA SER A 181 -8.48 -7.72 39.21
C SER A 181 -8.21 -7.08 37.84
N PHE A 182 -8.90 -5.95 37.55
CA PHE A 182 -8.71 -5.19 36.32
C PHE A 182 -7.23 -4.91 36.00
N LYS A 183 -6.45 -4.53 37.02
CA LYS A 183 -5.02 -4.27 36.87
C LYS A 183 -4.25 -5.49 36.35
N ARG A 184 -4.63 -6.70 36.82
CA ARG A 184 -4.00 -7.95 36.40
C ARG A 184 -4.46 -8.34 34.99
N VAL A 185 -5.74 -8.25 34.69
CA VAL A 185 -6.30 -8.55 33.36
C VAL A 185 -5.68 -7.62 32.32
N ASN A 186 -5.61 -6.31 32.60
CA ASN A 186 -5.00 -5.34 31.68
C ASN A 186 -3.51 -5.64 31.42
N TRP A 187 -2.75 -6.03 32.47
CA TRP A 187 -1.36 -6.46 32.32
C TRP A 187 -1.24 -7.72 31.44
N ASP A 188 -2.05 -8.73 31.74
CA ASP A 188 -2.03 -9.99 30.98
C ASP A 188 -2.44 -9.73 29.52
N PHE A 189 -3.47 -8.90 29.28
CA PHE A 189 -3.90 -8.52 27.96
C PHE A 189 -2.79 -7.86 27.15
N HIS A 190 -2.15 -6.82 27.69
CA HIS A 190 -1.03 -6.15 27.06
C HIS A 190 0.12 -7.10 26.74
N SER A 191 0.49 -7.94 27.71
CA SER A 191 1.64 -8.83 27.63
C SER A 191 1.40 -10.04 26.73
N THR A 192 0.24 -10.68 26.85
CA THR A 192 -0.11 -11.91 26.12
C THR A 192 -0.43 -11.61 24.66
N PHE A 193 -1.30 -10.63 24.40
CA PHE A 193 -1.62 -10.26 23.02
C PHE A 193 -0.47 -9.53 22.32
N GLY A 194 0.33 -8.75 23.05
CA GLY A 194 1.58 -8.22 22.51
C GLY A 194 2.53 -9.31 22.02
N PHE A 195 2.58 -10.46 22.70
CA PHE A 195 3.37 -11.62 22.26
C PHE A 195 2.73 -12.29 21.03
N TYR A 196 1.44 -12.58 21.03
CA TYR A 196 0.79 -13.26 19.91
C TYR A 196 0.80 -12.44 18.61
N THR A 197 0.68 -11.12 18.72
CA THR A 197 0.69 -10.22 17.55
C THR A 197 2.09 -9.80 17.12
N PHE A 198 3.13 -10.07 17.94
CA PHE A 198 4.49 -9.60 17.77
C PHE A 198 5.04 -9.79 16.35
N LEU A 199 5.02 -11.03 15.85
CA LEU A 199 5.65 -11.35 14.57
C LEU A 199 4.98 -10.62 13.40
N ILE A 200 3.64 -10.59 13.39
CA ILE A 200 2.86 -9.97 12.32
C ILE A 200 3.03 -8.45 12.37
N LEU A 201 2.94 -7.84 13.56
CA LEU A 201 3.18 -6.41 13.73
C LEU A 201 4.62 -6.02 13.35
N LEU A 202 5.59 -6.88 13.63
CA LEU A 202 6.98 -6.65 13.21
C LEU A 202 7.09 -6.63 11.68
N LEU A 203 6.48 -7.59 10.98
CA LEU A 203 6.46 -7.62 9.52
C LEU A 203 5.74 -6.40 8.92
N ILE A 204 4.58 -6.03 9.46
CA ILE A 204 3.83 -4.84 9.03
C ILE A 204 4.67 -3.57 9.25
N SER A 205 5.32 -3.44 10.41
CA SER A 205 6.15 -2.27 10.70
C SER A 205 7.39 -2.19 9.81
N LEU A 206 8.12 -3.29 9.63
CA LEU A 206 9.29 -3.33 8.74
C LEU A 206 8.91 -3.02 7.29
N THR A 207 7.79 -3.54 6.81
CA THR A 207 7.32 -3.20 5.46
C THR A 207 6.91 -1.74 5.36
N GLY A 208 6.28 -1.16 6.39
CA GLY A 208 5.91 0.27 6.46
C GLY A 208 7.11 1.22 6.36
N LEU A 209 8.24 0.87 6.99
CA LEU A 209 9.48 1.67 6.95
C LEU A 209 10.03 1.90 5.55
N THR A 210 9.71 1.04 4.58
CA THR A 210 10.17 1.18 3.19
C THR A 210 9.62 2.41 2.48
N TRP A 211 8.44 2.89 2.88
CA TRP A 211 7.84 4.12 2.34
C TRP A 211 8.27 5.37 3.10
N SER A 212 8.69 5.21 4.35
CA SER A 212 9.15 6.34 5.17
C SER A 212 10.59 6.71 4.92
N PHE A 213 11.47 5.71 4.72
CA PHE A 213 12.92 5.93 4.66
C PHE A 213 13.58 5.28 3.45
N LYS A 214 14.19 6.11 2.59
CA LYS A 214 14.95 5.63 1.42
C LYS A 214 16.12 4.70 1.80
N TRP A 215 16.80 4.97 2.92
CA TRP A 215 17.90 4.12 3.40
C TRP A 215 17.42 2.70 3.75
N PHE A 216 16.19 2.58 4.29
CA PHE A 216 15.60 1.30 4.62
C PHE A 216 15.27 0.50 3.35
N GLU A 217 14.67 1.17 2.33
CA GLU A 217 14.45 0.57 1.02
C GLU A 217 15.79 0.13 0.37
N SER A 218 16.83 0.99 0.41
CA SER A 218 18.17 0.65 -0.08
C SER A 218 18.78 -0.55 0.63
N GLY A 219 18.51 -0.71 1.93
CA GLY A 219 18.92 -1.88 2.71
C GLY A 219 18.32 -3.19 2.19
N ILE A 220 17.07 -3.16 1.70
CA ILE A 220 16.44 -4.33 1.07
C ILE A 220 17.19 -4.73 -0.19
N TYR A 221 17.52 -3.77 -1.07
CA TYR A 221 18.30 -4.06 -2.28
C TYR A 221 19.71 -4.55 -1.95
N LEU A 222 20.35 -3.99 -0.92
CA LEU A 222 21.65 -4.46 -0.47
C LEU A 222 21.61 -5.93 -0.01
N LEU A 223 20.59 -6.32 0.73
CA LEU A 223 20.44 -7.69 1.23
C LEU A 223 20.04 -8.69 0.12
N ALA A 224 19.20 -8.25 -0.83
CA ALA A 224 18.64 -9.12 -1.85
C ALA A 224 19.49 -9.19 -3.13
N ASP A 225 20.16 -8.09 -3.51
CA ASP A 225 20.91 -7.94 -4.77
C ASP A 225 22.41 -7.71 -4.55
N GLY A 226 22.88 -7.57 -3.29
CA GLY A 226 24.27 -7.23 -2.97
C GLY A 226 24.65 -5.76 -3.27
N THR A 227 23.69 -4.91 -3.64
CA THR A 227 23.91 -3.48 -3.94
C THR A 227 22.79 -2.63 -3.38
N ALA A 228 23.14 -1.50 -2.76
CA ALA A 228 22.14 -0.55 -2.26
C ALA A 228 21.46 0.29 -3.36
N LYS A 229 21.92 0.13 -4.60
CA LYS A 229 21.41 0.90 -5.73
C LYS A 229 20.18 0.22 -6.33
N LYS A 230 19.04 0.86 -6.22
CA LYS A 230 17.80 0.43 -6.89
C LYS A 230 17.97 0.51 -8.41
N PRO A 231 17.60 -0.54 -9.16
CA PRO A 231 17.58 -0.47 -10.62
C PRO A 231 16.68 0.67 -11.09
N SER A 232 17.12 1.41 -12.12
CA SER A 232 16.27 2.46 -12.69
C SER A 232 15.01 1.84 -13.31
N ALA A 233 13.84 2.32 -12.87
CA ALA A 233 12.56 2.00 -13.49
C ALA A 233 12.25 2.94 -14.66
N LYS A 234 13.07 3.97 -14.88
CA LYS A 234 12.85 4.95 -15.93
C LYS A 234 13.54 4.50 -17.21
N VAL A 235 12.80 4.56 -18.31
CA VAL A 235 13.31 4.40 -19.67
C VAL A 235 13.11 5.73 -20.36
N GLU A 236 14.19 6.32 -20.84
CA GLU A 236 14.14 7.60 -21.52
C GLU A 236 13.41 7.46 -22.86
N ASN A 237 12.72 8.52 -23.23
CA ASN A 237 12.00 8.61 -24.50
C ASN A 237 12.96 9.18 -25.57
N PRO A 238 13.38 8.41 -26.58
CA PRO A 238 14.35 8.87 -27.55
C PRO A 238 13.78 9.87 -28.54
N THR A 239 12.46 9.81 -28.80
CA THR A 239 11.82 10.58 -29.85
C THR A 239 11.41 11.95 -29.33
N LYS A 240 11.65 12.98 -30.15
CA LYS A 240 11.08 14.31 -29.96
C LYS A 240 9.68 14.38 -30.56
N THR A 241 8.86 15.32 -30.12
CA THR A 241 7.49 15.51 -30.60
C THR A 241 7.46 15.65 -32.12
N ASP A 242 6.69 14.81 -32.79
CA ASP A 242 6.33 14.96 -34.19
C ASP A 242 4.83 15.31 -34.29
N PRO A 243 4.46 16.52 -34.72
CA PRO A 243 3.05 16.94 -34.81
C PRO A 243 2.26 16.18 -35.87
N ASN A 244 2.93 15.51 -36.84
CA ASN A 244 2.28 14.79 -37.93
C ASN A 244 2.01 13.31 -37.59
N LEU A 245 2.33 12.86 -36.39
CA LEU A 245 2.19 11.46 -36.03
C LEU A 245 0.71 11.09 -35.84
N ASP A 246 0.26 10.04 -36.52
CA ASP A 246 -1.09 9.49 -36.35
C ASP A 246 -1.23 8.87 -34.94
N LYS A 247 -2.03 9.51 -34.11
CA LYS A 247 -2.39 9.06 -32.76
C LYS A 247 -3.70 8.29 -32.69
N THR A 248 -4.23 7.84 -33.80
CA THR A 248 -5.48 7.07 -33.87
C THR A 248 -5.34 5.78 -33.08
N PHE A 249 -6.19 5.57 -32.10
CA PHE A 249 -6.15 4.42 -31.17
C PHE A 249 -4.80 4.20 -30.51
N PHE A 250 -4.15 5.27 -30.10
CA PHE A 250 -2.78 5.27 -29.59
C PHE A 250 -2.62 4.40 -28.34
N TYR A 251 -3.47 4.59 -27.33
CA TYR A 251 -3.42 3.81 -26.09
C TYR A 251 -3.93 2.39 -26.30
N GLN A 252 -4.95 2.20 -27.16
CA GLN A 252 -5.46 0.88 -27.47
C GLN A 252 -4.39 0.01 -28.18
N LYS A 253 -3.59 0.58 -29.07
CA LYS A 253 -2.47 -0.11 -29.70
C LYS A 253 -1.44 -0.58 -28.67
N MET A 254 -1.13 0.22 -27.65
CA MET A 254 -0.22 -0.17 -26.57
C MET A 254 -0.78 -1.32 -25.74
N LEU A 255 -2.08 -1.29 -25.38
CA LEU A 255 -2.74 -2.40 -24.69
C LEU A 255 -2.66 -3.68 -25.54
N SER A 256 -3.04 -3.61 -26.80
CA SER A 256 -3.03 -4.77 -27.73
C SER A 256 -1.61 -5.34 -27.93
N LYS A 257 -0.58 -4.49 -28.09
CA LYS A 257 0.82 -4.92 -28.15
C LYS A 257 1.25 -5.59 -26.85
N THR A 258 0.83 -5.05 -25.70
CA THR A 258 1.14 -5.62 -24.37
C THR A 258 0.48 -7.00 -24.20
N ASP A 259 -0.77 -7.15 -24.62
CA ASP A 259 -1.49 -8.43 -24.58
C ASP A 259 -0.89 -9.48 -25.52
N SER A 260 -0.37 -9.06 -26.67
CA SER A 260 0.35 -9.97 -27.59
C SER A 260 1.71 -10.44 -27.08
N ILE A 261 2.33 -9.70 -26.12
CA ILE A 261 3.57 -10.09 -25.48
C ILE A 261 3.29 -10.95 -24.24
N TYR A 262 2.29 -10.56 -23.44
CA TYR A 262 1.93 -11.22 -22.19
C TYR A 262 0.55 -11.84 -22.30
N HIS A 263 0.48 -13.13 -22.61
CA HIS A 263 -0.76 -13.86 -22.88
C HIS A 263 -1.58 -14.22 -21.63
N PHE A 264 -1.05 -14.02 -20.42
CA PHE A 264 -1.77 -14.27 -19.17
C PHE A 264 -2.90 -13.26 -18.96
N LYS A 265 -3.96 -13.67 -18.27
CA LYS A 265 -5.07 -12.82 -17.85
C LYS A 265 -4.62 -11.83 -16.79
N GLY A 266 -5.07 -10.58 -16.92
CA GLY A 266 -4.66 -9.59 -15.93
C GLY A 266 -5.11 -8.17 -16.18
N ASP A 267 -5.17 -7.42 -15.09
CA ASP A 267 -5.45 -5.99 -15.13
C ASP A 267 -4.28 -5.24 -15.73
N THR A 268 -4.58 -4.23 -16.55
CA THR A 268 -3.55 -3.48 -17.26
C THR A 268 -3.64 -2.00 -16.92
N GLN A 269 -2.50 -1.41 -16.58
CA GLN A 269 -2.37 0.00 -16.26
C GLN A 269 -1.39 0.69 -17.20
N ILE A 270 -1.85 1.71 -17.91
CA ILE A 270 -0.98 2.64 -18.64
C ILE A 270 -0.63 3.79 -17.71
N ARG A 271 0.66 4.04 -17.49
CA ARG A 271 1.18 5.20 -16.78
C ARG A 271 1.82 6.16 -17.77
N ILE A 272 1.33 7.37 -17.77
CA ILE A 272 1.72 8.42 -18.69
C ILE A 272 2.51 9.46 -17.90
N PRO A 273 3.81 9.63 -18.15
CA PRO A 273 4.60 10.64 -17.46
C PRO A 273 4.21 12.06 -17.91
N SER A 274 4.12 13.00 -16.98
CA SER A 274 3.91 14.42 -17.29
C SER A 274 5.12 15.05 -17.98
N ASP A 275 6.34 14.58 -17.66
CA ASP A 275 7.58 15.07 -18.28
C ASP A 275 7.75 14.52 -19.72
N THR A 276 8.62 15.19 -20.49
CA THR A 276 8.94 14.83 -21.88
C THR A 276 10.09 13.83 -22.01
N ILE A 277 10.75 13.50 -20.90
CA ILE A 277 12.00 12.70 -20.88
C ILE A 277 11.65 11.21 -20.74
N ASN A 278 10.61 10.89 -19.98
CA ASN A 278 10.27 9.50 -19.67
C ASN A 278 9.27 8.93 -20.67
N SER A 279 9.40 7.63 -20.93
CA SER A 279 8.51 6.83 -21.78
C SER A 279 7.21 6.47 -21.07
N ILE A 280 6.16 6.15 -21.84
CA ILE A 280 4.93 5.57 -21.30
C ILE A 280 5.22 4.14 -20.84
N MET A 281 4.72 3.80 -19.65
CA MET A 281 4.88 2.45 -19.07
C MET A 281 3.53 1.76 -18.98
N VAL A 282 3.40 0.61 -19.64
CA VAL A 282 2.25 -0.29 -19.50
C VAL A 282 2.62 -1.42 -18.55
N ILE A 283 1.83 -1.58 -17.51
CA ILE A 283 2.00 -2.60 -16.48
C ILE A 283 0.85 -3.59 -16.60
N LYS A 284 1.14 -4.88 -16.81
CA LYS A 284 0.13 -5.94 -16.81
C LYS A 284 0.31 -6.80 -15.56
N LEU A 285 -0.70 -6.78 -14.68
CA LEU A 285 -0.75 -7.59 -13.47
C LEU A 285 -1.15 -9.02 -13.85
N ASN A 286 -0.41 -10.01 -13.36
CA ASN A 286 -0.71 -11.41 -13.63
C ASN A 286 -1.68 -11.97 -12.58
N LEU A 287 -2.95 -12.11 -12.93
CA LEU A 287 -4.01 -12.64 -12.06
C LEU A 287 -3.99 -14.18 -11.96
N GLU A 288 -3.22 -14.88 -12.79
CA GLU A 288 -3.08 -16.34 -12.75
C GLU A 288 -2.10 -16.79 -11.65
N LYS A 289 -1.33 -15.86 -11.07
CA LYS A 289 -0.40 -16.13 -9.98
C LYS A 289 -1.09 -16.01 -8.63
N SER A 290 -0.81 -16.95 -7.74
CA SER A 290 -1.37 -16.98 -6.37
C SER A 290 -0.89 -15.82 -5.50
N ILE A 291 0.28 -15.25 -5.80
CA ILE A 291 0.84 -14.11 -5.07
C ILE A 291 0.43 -12.83 -5.80
N PRO A 292 -0.23 -11.88 -5.13
CA PRO A 292 -0.64 -10.63 -5.75
C PRO A 292 0.58 -9.74 -6.07
N ASN A 293 0.36 -8.75 -6.94
CA ASN A 293 1.36 -7.76 -7.33
C ASN A 293 2.51 -8.28 -8.23
N ILE A 294 2.36 -9.50 -8.77
CA ILE A 294 3.24 -10.01 -9.84
C ILE A 294 2.79 -9.36 -11.15
N SER A 295 3.65 -8.51 -11.72
CA SER A 295 3.33 -7.80 -12.95
C SER A 295 4.54 -7.65 -13.86
N SER A 296 4.31 -7.66 -15.15
CA SER A 296 5.28 -7.41 -16.19
C SER A 296 5.08 -6.03 -16.81
N MET A 297 6.08 -5.47 -17.45
CA MET A 297 6.05 -4.11 -17.96
C MET A 297 6.49 -4.05 -19.41
N VAL A 298 5.88 -3.14 -20.18
CA VAL A 298 6.34 -2.73 -21.51
C VAL A 298 6.47 -1.20 -21.50
N TYR A 299 7.58 -0.70 -22.00
CA TYR A 299 7.84 0.72 -22.14
C TYR A 299 7.66 1.12 -23.59
N PHE A 300 6.90 2.16 -23.81
CA PHE A 300 6.58 2.67 -25.14
C PHE A 300 7.07 4.10 -25.32
N ASP A 301 7.50 4.42 -26.52
CA ASP A 301 7.77 5.79 -26.90
C ASP A 301 6.49 6.62 -26.77
N LYS A 302 6.62 7.77 -26.08
CA LYS A 302 5.51 8.65 -25.73
C LYS A 302 4.83 9.27 -26.97
N TYR A 303 5.54 9.34 -28.10
CA TYR A 303 5.07 10.00 -29.30
C TYR A 303 4.70 8.99 -30.39
N THR A 304 5.58 8.01 -30.66
CA THR A 304 5.37 7.02 -31.73
C THR A 304 4.56 5.79 -31.30
N GLY A 305 4.50 5.47 -30.00
CA GLY A 305 3.89 4.22 -29.52
C GLY A 305 4.68 2.98 -29.89
N GLU A 306 5.96 3.14 -30.26
CA GLU A 306 6.87 2.02 -30.49
C GLU A 306 7.40 1.44 -29.17
N ILE A 307 7.68 0.15 -29.16
CA ILE A 307 8.22 -0.54 -27.97
C ILE A 307 9.69 -0.17 -27.80
N LEU A 308 10.00 0.42 -26.65
CA LEU A 308 11.38 0.75 -26.27
C LEU A 308 12.02 -0.37 -25.44
N LYS A 309 11.22 -0.99 -24.55
CA LYS A 309 11.73 -2.04 -23.66
C LYS A 309 10.62 -2.96 -23.18
N ILE A 310 10.92 -4.24 -23.15
CA ILE A 310 10.09 -5.29 -22.54
C ILE A 310 10.78 -5.72 -21.25
N LYS A 311 10.04 -5.73 -20.13
CA LYS A 311 10.54 -6.11 -18.81
C LYS A 311 9.58 -7.13 -18.17
N PRO A 312 9.72 -8.44 -18.47
CA PRO A 312 8.93 -9.48 -17.83
C PRO A 312 9.31 -9.60 -16.35
N TYR A 313 8.38 -10.09 -15.51
CA TYR A 313 8.60 -10.26 -14.07
C TYR A 313 9.85 -11.12 -13.76
N GLU A 314 10.12 -12.11 -14.56
CA GLU A 314 11.25 -13.02 -14.40
C GLU A 314 12.61 -12.29 -14.48
N SER A 315 12.67 -11.20 -15.25
CA SER A 315 13.88 -10.36 -15.40
C SER A 315 14.12 -9.37 -14.25
N PHE A 316 13.22 -9.31 -13.28
CA PHE A 316 13.41 -8.42 -12.15
C PHE A 316 14.50 -8.94 -11.21
N SER A 317 15.25 -8.02 -10.61
CA SER A 317 16.18 -8.35 -9.55
C SER A 317 15.45 -8.93 -8.32
N ASN A 318 16.18 -9.62 -7.45
CA ASN A 318 15.58 -10.12 -6.21
C ASN A 318 15.04 -8.97 -5.33
N GLY A 319 15.75 -7.83 -5.30
CA GLY A 319 15.31 -6.63 -4.61
C GLY A 319 13.99 -6.08 -5.17
N ASP A 320 13.85 -6.02 -6.51
CA ASP A 320 12.60 -5.61 -7.15
C ASP A 320 11.45 -6.59 -6.82
N LYS A 321 11.71 -7.90 -6.79
CA LYS A 321 10.72 -8.93 -6.42
C LYS A 321 10.29 -8.78 -4.97
N VAL A 322 11.24 -8.64 -4.04
CA VAL A 322 10.95 -8.38 -2.61
C VAL A 322 10.16 -7.09 -2.45
N ARG A 323 10.56 -6.01 -3.14
CA ARG A 323 9.87 -4.71 -3.07
C ARG A 323 8.40 -4.80 -3.51
N ARG A 324 8.05 -5.65 -4.45
CA ARG A 324 6.66 -5.88 -4.87
C ARG A 324 5.83 -6.63 -3.84
N LEU A 325 6.46 -7.52 -3.05
CA LEU A 325 5.79 -8.25 -1.97
C LEU A 325 5.52 -7.37 -0.74
N ILE A 326 6.20 -6.23 -0.61
CA ILE A 326 6.03 -5.33 0.55
C ILE A 326 4.59 -4.88 0.71
N TYR A 327 3.92 -4.43 -0.36
CA TYR A 327 2.53 -3.98 -0.28
C TYR A 327 1.57 -5.10 0.16
N PRO A 328 1.52 -6.27 -0.52
CA PRO A 328 0.62 -7.34 -0.09
C PRO A 328 0.92 -7.92 1.29
N VAL A 329 2.18 -7.90 1.74
CA VAL A 329 2.54 -8.30 3.12
C VAL A 329 2.06 -7.25 4.12
N HIS A 330 2.24 -5.97 3.83
CA HIS A 330 1.85 -4.86 4.70
C HIS A 330 0.33 -4.79 4.90
N THR A 331 -0.43 -4.94 3.83
CA THR A 331 -1.90 -4.89 3.85
C THR A 331 -2.56 -6.22 4.25
N GLY A 332 -1.77 -7.29 4.33
CA GLY A 332 -2.27 -8.64 4.55
C GLY A 332 -2.89 -9.29 3.32
N SER A 333 -2.86 -8.66 2.13
CA SER A 333 -3.50 -9.19 0.92
C SER A 333 -2.74 -10.37 0.27
N ILE A 334 -1.59 -10.76 0.81
CA ILE A 334 -0.67 -11.74 0.20
C ILE A 334 -1.30 -13.12 -0.08
N TYR A 335 -2.23 -13.58 0.75
CA TYR A 335 -3.03 -14.79 0.54
C TYR A 335 -4.53 -14.51 0.60
N GLY A 336 -4.96 -13.32 0.14
CA GLY A 336 -6.35 -12.91 0.07
C GLY A 336 -7.00 -12.69 1.44
N TYR A 337 -8.30 -12.98 1.53
CA TYR A 337 -9.11 -12.69 2.72
C TYR A 337 -8.58 -13.27 4.05
N PRO A 338 -8.09 -14.51 4.14
CA PRO A 338 -7.60 -15.04 5.41
C PRO A 338 -6.50 -14.17 6.03
N THR A 339 -5.54 -13.73 5.24
CA THR A 339 -4.45 -12.89 5.74
C THR A 339 -4.83 -11.42 5.89
N LYS A 340 -5.80 -10.90 5.11
CA LYS A 340 -6.42 -9.58 5.33
C LYS A 340 -7.15 -9.53 6.68
N ILE A 341 -7.97 -10.55 6.99
CA ILE A 341 -8.67 -10.64 8.28
C ILE A 341 -7.66 -10.71 9.43
N LEU A 342 -6.61 -11.50 9.27
CA LEU A 342 -5.55 -11.61 10.28
C LEU A 342 -4.84 -10.27 10.50
N ALA A 343 -4.47 -9.56 9.43
CA ALA A 343 -3.85 -8.23 9.51
C ALA A 343 -4.78 -7.23 10.20
N PHE A 344 -6.06 -7.21 9.85
CA PHE A 344 -7.08 -6.38 10.49
C PHE A 344 -7.19 -6.63 11.99
N LEU A 345 -7.32 -7.89 12.41
CA LEU A 345 -7.40 -8.25 13.83
C LEU A 345 -6.13 -7.85 14.59
N VAL A 346 -4.97 -8.06 13.99
CA VAL A 346 -3.69 -7.68 14.59
C VAL A 346 -3.56 -6.15 14.70
N CYS A 347 -4.03 -5.38 13.73
CA CYS A 347 -4.09 -3.91 13.82
C CYS A 347 -5.06 -3.45 14.92
N LEU A 348 -6.23 -4.10 15.10
CA LEU A 348 -7.14 -3.82 16.21
C LEU A 348 -6.48 -4.08 17.57
N PHE A 349 -5.69 -5.15 17.69
CA PHE A 349 -4.91 -5.38 18.91
C PHE A 349 -3.81 -4.33 19.09
N ALA A 350 -3.17 -3.87 18.02
CA ALA A 350 -2.17 -2.81 18.09
C ALA A 350 -2.74 -1.51 18.67
N LEU A 351 -4.01 -1.18 18.40
CA LEU A 351 -4.72 -0.05 19.02
C LEU A 351 -4.77 -0.15 20.54
N THR A 352 -4.90 -1.36 21.07
CA THR A 352 -5.02 -1.57 22.52
C THR A 352 -3.69 -1.43 23.25
N LEU A 353 -2.55 -1.62 22.56
CA LEU A 353 -1.22 -1.62 23.20
C LEU A 353 -0.83 -0.27 23.84
N PRO A 354 -0.98 0.89 23.17
CA PRO A 354 -0.73 2.18 23.80
C PRO A 354 -1.67 2.45 24.98
N VAL A 355 -2.96 2.12 24.85
CA VAL A 355 -3.98 2.32 25.87
C VAL A 355 -3.67 1.47 27.11
N THR A 356 -3.47 0.17 26.92
CA THR A 356 -3.15 -0.76 28.02
C THR A 356 -1.81 -0.43 28.66
N GLY A 357 -0.81 0.00 27.89
CA GLY A 357 0.48 0.48 28.38
C GLY A 357 0.35 1.72 29.27
N LEU A 358 -0.44 2.70 28.85
CA LEU A 358 -0.77 3.90 29.63
C LEU A 358 -1.46 3.53 30.95
N LEU A 359 -2.46 2.64 30.91
CA LEU A 359 -3.17 2.16 32.10
C LEU A 359 -2.24 1.42 33.08
N ILE A 360 -1.29 0.66 32.59
CA ILE A 360 -0.25 0.00 33.42
C ILE A 360 0.60 1.06 34.13
N TRP A 361 1.02 2.12 33.42
CA TRP A 361 1.82 3.20 33.99
C TRP A 361 1.06 3.99 35.05
N LEU A 362 -0.18 4.41 34.75
CA LEU A 362 -1.05 5.13 35.71
C LEU A 362 -1.31 4.28 36.97
N GLY A 363 -1.52 2.98 36.79
CA GLY A 363 -1.75 2.06 37.91
C GLY A 363 -0.55 1.85 38.83
N ARG A 364 0.69 2.22 38.41
CA ARG A 364 1.89 2.20 39.27
C ARG A 364 2.00 3.42 40.18
N LYS A 365 1.44 4.58 39.79
CA LYS A 365 1.48 5.83 40.56
C LYS A 365 0.49 5.88 41.73
N LYS A 366 -0.47 4.97 41.81
CA LYS A 366 -1.47 4.90 42.90
C LYS A 366 -1.03 3.96 44.05
N LYS A 367 0.27 3.96 44.39
CA LYS A 367 0.78 3.32 45.61
C LYS A 367 1.33 4.37 46.53
#